data_206084f5a45e08ba3a1a8ea38609b2ce
#
_entry.id   206084f5a45e08ba3a1a8ea38609b2ce
#
_cell.length_a   1.000
_cell.length_b   1.000
_cell.length_c   1.000
_cell.angle_alpha   90.00
_cell.angle_beta   90.00
_cell.angle_gamma   90.00
#
_symmetry.space_group_name_H-M   'P 1'
#
loop_
_entity.id
_entity.type
_entity.pdbx_description
1 polymer ?
#
loop_
_entity_poly.entity_id
_entity_poly.type
_entity_poly.pdbx_seq_one_letter_code
_entity_poly.pdbx_strand_id
1 'polypeptide(L)'
;MRLILPQHLTLSRRWNRFLFLLAMALLPLSAQAFDLNALQQQLRATPIVRGQFVQQKFLRSLPQPLTSRGDFTLAAGKGLLWRLRTPIAQDLRINADGIARRDESGAWQALPQHTGAGRENQLFLSVLAGDTRGLEENFDLALTGEATSWKLTLTPRSALLKQIFSTIQIDGGALVDRIELRETQGDRSVLQMTGAVAADALTPEEQRAFSD
;
A
#
# COMPACT_ATOMS: atom_id res chain seq x y z
N MET A 1 -32.13 47.18 71.80
CA MET A 1 -31.21 46.06 71.42
C MET A 1 -31.74 45.43 70.16
N ARG A 2 -31.22 45.83 68.96
CA ARG A 2 -31.70 45.33 67.63
C ARG A 2 -30.72 44.32 67.19
N LEU A 3 -31.17 43.06 67.01
CA LEU A 3 -30.40 42.00 66.39
C LEU A 3 -30.41 42.19 64.86
N ILE A 4 -29.22 42.21 64.28
CA ILE A 4 -28.98 42.21 62.81
C ILE A 4 -28.76 40.76 62.40
N LEU A 5 -29.65 40.21 61.58
CA LEU A 5 -29.46 38.90 60.90
C LEU A 5 -28.52 39.07 59.71
N PRO A 6 -27.61 38.10 59.43
CA PRO A 6 -26.78 38.12 58.22
C PRO A 6 -27.56 37.65 56.99
N GLN A 7 -27.42 38.38 55.86
CA GLN A 7 -28.00 38.06 54.59
C GLN A 7 -27.25 36.88 53.97
N HIS A 8 -27.95 35.83 53.60
CA HIS A 8 -27.43 34.71 52.82
C HIS A 8 -27.20 35.13 51.37
N LEU A 9 -25.92 35.12 50.93
CA LEU A 9 -25.51 35.27 49.54
C LEU A 9 -25.98 34.05 48.75
N THR A 10 -27.02 34.21 47.94
CA THR A 10 -27.42 33.22 46.95
C THR A 10 -26.47 33.31 45.75
N LEU A 11 -25.43 32.47 45.74
CA LEU A 11 -24.58 32.31 44.57
C LEU A 11 -25.42 31.78 43.40
N SER A 12 -25.49 32.56 42.33
CA SER A 12 -26.40 32.36 41.23
C SER A 12 -26.13 31.05 40.49
N ARG A 13 -27.18 30.26 40.34
CA ARG A 13 -27.30 28.98 39.62
C ARG A 13 -26.89 29.06 38.14
N ARG A 14 -26.53 30.25 37.66
CA ARG A 14 -26.11 30.52 36.29
C ARG A 14 -24.61 30.23 36.05
N TRP A 15 -23.73 30.34 37.03
CA TRP A 15 -22.30 30.09 36.89
C TRP A 15 -21.96 28.60 36.78
N ASN A 16 -22.71 27.72 37.40
CA ASN A 16 -22.50 26.28 37.25
C ASN A 16 -22.84 25.76 35.86
N ARG A 17 -23.71 26.43 35.08
CA ARG A 17 -24.03 26.03 33.71
C ARG A 17 -22.93 26.44 32.73
N PHE A 18 -22.20 27.51 32.96
CA PHE A 18 -21.07 27.94 32.15
C PHE A 18 -19.82 27.07 32.38
N LEU A 19 -19.58 26.61 33.61
CA LEU A 19 -18.50 25.69 33.95
C LEU A 19 -18.74 24.29 33.38
N PHE A 20 -19.99 23.83 33.29
CA PHE A 20 -20.34 22.54 32.71
C PHE A 20 -20.21 22.54 31.15
N LEU A 21 -20.51 23.65 30.49
CA LEU A 21 -20.35 23.82 29.06
C LEU A 21 -18.88 23.93 28.67
N LEU A 22 -18.04 24.53 29.49
CA LEU A 22 -16.59 24.63 29.22
C LEU A 22 -15.86 23.29 29.45
N ALA A 23 -16.33 22.46 30.39
CA ALA A 23 -15.75 21.13 30.63
C ALA A 23 -16.07 20.11 29.51
N MET A 24 -17.15 20.33 28.77
CA MET A 24 -17.57 19.45 27.67
C MET A 24 -16.78 19.71 26.34
N ALA A 25 -16.06 20.83 26.26
CA ALA A 25 -15.23 21.21 25.10
C ALA A 25 -13.81 20.60 25.14
N LEU A 26 -13.43 19.91 26.22
CA LEU A 26 -12.12 19.29 26.41
C LEU A 26 -12.15 17.75 26.28
N LEU A 27 -13.12 17.20 25.53
CA LEU A 27 -13.01 15.80 25.14
C LEU A 27 -11.83 15.68 24.18
N PRO A 28 -10.77 14.91 24.51
CA PRO A 28 -9.71 14.65 23.56
C PRO A 28 -10.36 13.96 22.36
N LEU A 29 -10.33 14.60 21.19
CA LEU A 29 -10.50 13.88 19.94
C LEU A 29 -9.38 12.85 19.93
N SER A 30 -9.71 11.59 20.18
CA SER A 30 -8.81 10.47 19.98
C SER A 30 -8.45 10.48 18.48
N ALA A 31 -7.36 11.14 18.13
CA ALA A 31 -6.76 10.99 16.83
C ALA A 31 -6.40 9.49 16.73
N GLN A 32 -7.19 8.71 16.01
CA GLN A 32 -6.81 7.34 15.71
C GLN A 32 -5.53 7.42 14.91
N ALA A 33 -4.44 6.94 15.51
CA ALA A 33 -3.17 6.84 14.82
C ALA A 33 -3.36 5.94 13.59
N PHE A 34 -2.90 6.41 12.43
CA PHE A 34 -2.90 5.62 11.22
C PHE A 34 -1.88 4.50 11.38
N ASP A 35 -2.37 3.27 11.57
CA ASP A 35 -1.57 2.08 11.80
C ASP A 35 -1.63 1.09 10.63
N LEU A 36 -0.92 -0.03 10.75
CA LEU A 36 -0.89 -1.07 9.72
C LEU A 36 -2.28 -1.66 9.43
N ASN A 37 -3.14 -1.77 10.44
CA ASN A 37 -4.51 -2.27 10.23
C ASN A 37 -5.35 -1.27 9.44
N ALA A 38 -5.22 0.02 9.75
CA ALA A 38 -5.89 1.10 9.01
C ALA A 38 -5.40 1.15 7.56
N LEU A 39 -4.10 1.04 7.31
CA LEU A 39 -3.53 0.96 5.97
C LEU A 39 -4.06 -0.27 5.21
N GLN A 40 -4.08 -1.44 5.85
CA GLN A 40 -4.60 -2.67 5.24
C GLN A 40 -6.07 -2.54 4.85
N GLN A 41 -6.90 -1.98 5.75
CA GLN A 41 -8.31 -1.73 5.47
C GLN A 41 -8.50 -0.75 4.30
N GLN A 42 -7.71 0.33 4.28
CA GLN A 42 -7.73 1.32 3.21
C GLN A 42 -7.41 0.71 1.84
N LEU A 43 -6.35 -0.07 1.73
CA LEU A 43 -5.96 -0.71 0.46
C LEU A 43 -6.96 -1.78 0.02
N ARG A 44 -7.56 -2.52 0.95
CA ARG A 44 -8.59 -3.52 0.66
C ARG A 44 -9.96 -2.95 0.31
N ALA A 45 -10.23 -1.70 0.69
CA ALA A 45 -11.50 -1.04 0.37
C ALA A 45 -11.70 -0.84 -1.14
N THR A 46 -10.64 -0.93 -1.93
CA THR A 46 -10.68 -0.74 -3.38
C THR A 46 -10.48 -2.09 -4.09
N PRO A 47 -11.57 -2.76 -4.49
CA PRO A 47 -11.51 -4.12 -5.02
C PRO A 47 -10.81 -4.22 -6.37
N ILE A 48 -10.87 -3.15 -7.19
CA ILE A 48 -10.21 -3.09 -8.48
C ILE A 48 -9.51 -1.75 -8.62
N VAL A 49 -8.23 -1.79 -8.97
CA VAL A 49 -7.42 -0.61 -9.28
C VAL A 49 -6.81 -0.76 -10.67
N ARG A 50 -6.94 0.27 -11.49
CA ARG A 50 -6.27 0.38 -12.80
C ARG A 50 -5.35 1.57 -12.81
N GLY A 51 -4.26 1.46 -13.54
CA GLY A 51 -3.33 2.58 -13.69
C GLY A 51 -2.21 2.25 -14.66
N GLN A 52 -1.28 3.17 -14.74
CA GLN A 52 -0.04 3.02 -15.49
C GLN A 52 1.13 2.87 -14.53
N PHE A 53 2.20 2.31 -15.01
CA PHE A 53 3.44 2.23 -14.25
C PHE A 53 4.66 2.61 -15.07
N VAL A 54 5.67 3.11 -14.37
CA VAL A 54 7.04 3.23 -14.85
C VAL A 54 7.93 2.47 -13.87
N GLN A 55 8.62 1.47 -14.36
CA GLN A 55 9.62 0.72 -13.61
C GLN A 55 11.01 1.08 -14.09
N GLN A 56 11.90 1.44 -13.17
CA GLN A 56 13.29 1.75 -13.43
C GLN A 56 14.18 0.82 -12.62
N LYS A 57 15.04 0.06 -13.29
CA LYS A 57 16.06 -0.78 -12.63
C LYS A 57 17.43 -0.15 -12.81
N PHE A 58 17.99 0.31 -11.70
CA PHE A 58 19.33 0.90 -11.61
C PHE A 58 20.30 -0.21 -11.29
N LEU A 59 21.13 -0.57 -12.26
CA LEU A 59 22.19 -1.55 -12.09
C LEU A 59 23.52 -0.82 -11.90
N ARG A 60 24.33 -1.24 -10.92
CA ARG A 60 25.65 -0.64 -10.69
C ARG A 60 26.58 -0.69 -11.92
N SER A 61 26.36 -1.66 -12.78
CA SER A 61 27.12 -1.87 -14.03
C SER A 61 26.69 -0.97 -15.18
N LEU A 62 25.55 -0.25 -15.04
CA LEU A 62 25.01 0.57 -16.13
C LEU A 62 24.90 2.04 -15.70
N PRO A 63 25.29 2.99 -16.57
CA PRO A 63 25.22 4.42 -16.26
C PRO A 63 23.78 4.97 -16.24
N GLN A 64 22.84 4.26 -16.89
CA GLN A 64 21.43 4.66 -16.96
C GLN A 64 20.53 3.49 -16.57
N PRO A 65 19.36 3.76 -15.97
CA PRO A 65 18.44 2.71 -15.59
C PRO A 65 17.78 2.04 -16.81
N LEU A 66 17.55 0.76 -16.68
CA LEU A 66 16.64 0.04 -17.58
C LEU A 66 15.21 0.48 -17.22
N THR A 67 14.52 1.07 -18.20
CA THR A 67 13.18 1.63 -17.97
C THR A 67 12.14 0.82 -18.74
N SER A 68 11.11 0.36 -18.02
CA SER A 68 9.93 -0.29 -18.57
C SER A 68 8.68 0.52 -18.24
N ARG A 69 7.69 0.48 -19.12
CA ARG A 69 6.39 1.15 -18.91
C ARG A 69 5.26 0.25 -19.33
N GLY A 70 4.11 0.46 -18.73
CA GLY A 70 2.93 -0.29 -19.08
C GLY A 70 1.71 0.09 -18.25
N ASP A 71 0.70 -0.79 -18.31
CA ASP A 71 -0.56 -0.64 -17.60
C ASP A 71 -0.72 -1.80 -16.62
N PHE A 72 -1.47 -1.56 -15.55
CA PHE A 72 -1.80 -2.62 -14.61
C PHE A 72 -3.28 -2.63 -14.27
N THR A 73 -3.78 -3.82 -13.93
CA THR A 73 -5.08 -4.01 -13.28
C THR A 73 -4.89 -4.92 -12.09
N LEU A 74 -5.08 -4.38 -10.89
CA LEU A 74 -5.16 -5.15 -9.65
C LEU A 74 -6.62 -5.51 -9.39
N ALA A 75 -6.91 -6.78 -9.09
CA ALA A 75 -8.23 -7.23 -8.70
C ALA A 75 -8.13 -8.04 -7.41
N ALA A 76 -8.79 -7.57 -6.34
CA ALA A 76 -8.80 -8.24 -5.04
C ALA A 76 -9.27 -9.69 -5.17
N GLY A 77 -8.51 -10.62 -4.59
CA GLY A 77 -8.79 -12.06 -4.65
C GLY A 77 -8.52 -12.73 -6.00
N LYS A 78 -8.19 -11.98 -7.06
CA LYS A 78 -7.87 -12.53 -8.39
C LYS A 78 -6.39 -12.37 -8.75
N GLY A 79 -5.75 -11.28 -8.34
CA GLY A 79 -4.35 -11.01 -8.61
C GLY A 79 -4.10 -9.72 -9.40
N LEU A 80 -3.03 -9.70 -10.16
CA LEU A 80 -2.53 -8.56 -10.90
C LEU A 80 -2.31 -8.93 -12.37
N LEU A 81 -2.88 -8.15 -13.26
CA LEU A 81 -2.50 -8.11 -14.68
C LEU A 81 -1.46 -7.00 -14.85
N TRP A 82 -0.30 -7.38 -15.35
CA TRP A 82 0.84 -6.49 -15.56
C TRP A 82 1.18 -6.48 -17.04
N ARG A 83 0.82 -5.40 -17.72
CA ARG A 83 0.94 -5.28 -19.18
C ARG A 83 2.09 -4.36 -19.53
N LEU A 84 3.27 -4.92 -19.77
CA LEU A 84 4.40 -4.19 -20.30
C LEU A 84 4.10 -3.72 -21.74
N ARG A 85 4.42 -2.45 -22.01
CA ARG A 85 4.26 -1.84 -23.34
C ARG A 85 5.60 -1.48 -23.96
N THR A 86 6.55 -1.06 -23.14
CA THR A 86 7.91 -0.70 -23.58
C THR A 86 8.94 -1.22 -22.58
N PRO A 87 10.16 -1.63 -23.04
CA PRO A 87 10.64 -1.68 -24.44
C PRO A 87 10.04 -2.85 -25.24
N ILE A 88 9.60 -3.90 -24.58
CA ILE A 88 9.03 -5.12 -25.20
C ILE A 88 7.63 -5.32 -24.65
N ALA A 89 6.64 -5.43 -25.53
CA ALA A 89 5.27 -5.71 -25.13
C ALA A 89 5.15 -7.14 -24.56
N GLN A 90 4.60 -7.25 -23.35
CA GLN A 90 4.39 -8.53 -22.68
C GLN A 90 3.29 -8.41 -21.63
N ASP A 91 2.35 -9.32 -21.66
CA ASP A 91 1.32 -9.42 -20.63
C ASP A 91 1.69 -10.51 -19.63
N LEU A 92 1.66 -10.15 -18.33
CA LEU A 92 1.86 -11.06 -17.22
C LEU A 92 0.59 -11.10 -16.36
N ARG A 93 0.26 -12.28 -15.87
CA ARG A 93 -0.73 -12.49 -14.82
C ARG A 93 -0.01 -13.02 -13.59
N ILE A 94 -0.25 -12.37 -12.48
CA ILE A 94 0.35 -12.71 -11.17
C ILE A 94 -0.80 -12.98 -10.21
N ASN A 95 -0.89 -14.19 -9.68
CA ASN A 95 -1.94 -14.60 -8.75
C ASN A 95 -1.37 -15.59 -7.71
N ALA A 96 -2.25 -16.22 -6.93
CA ALA A 96 -1.84 -17.21 -5.92
C ALA A 96 -1.16 -18.44 -6.53
N ASP A 97 -1.47 -18.80 -7.78
CA ASP A 97 -0.90 -19.95 -8.47
C ASP A 97 0.51 -19.64 -9.02
N GLY A 98 0.89 -18.37 -9.08
CA GLY A 98 2.19 -17.92 -9.55
C GLY A 98 2.12 -16.85 -10.63
N ILE A 99 3.12 -16.90 -11.53
CA ILE A 99 3.23 -15.95 -12.65
C ILE A 99 3.01 -16.70 -13.93
N ALA A 100 2.13 -16.18 -14.77
CA ALA A 100 1.94 -16.64 -16.13
C ALA A 100 2.20 -15.50 -17.12
N ARG A 101 2.78 -15.84 -18.27
CA ARG A 101 3.02 -14.94 -19.39
C ARG A 101 2.08 -15.30 -20.53
N ARG A 102 1.50 -14.29 -21.18
CA ARG A 102 0.71 -14.49 -22.37
C ARG A 102 1.63 -14.72 -23.58
N ASP A 103 1.43 -15.80 -24.32
CA ASP A 103 2.19 -16.10 -25.51
C ASP A 103 1.57 -15.45 -26.78
N GLU A 104 2.22 -15.64 -27.93
CA GLU A 104 1.76 -15.08 -29.22
C GLU A 104 0.40 -15.64 -29.67
N SER A 105 0.01 -16.83 -29.22
CA SER A 105 -1.29 -17.41 -29.50
C SER A 105 -2.41 -16.84 -28.60
N GLY A 106 -2.02 -16.08 -27.57
CA GLY A 106 -2.92 -15.52 -26.56
C GLY A 106 -3.15 -16.43 -25.35
N ALA A 107 -2.49 -17.60 -25.29
CA ALA A 107 -2.60 -18.53 -24.18
C ALA A 107 -1.66 -18.12 -23.01
N TRP A 108 -2.07 -18.44 -21.77
CA TRP A 108 -1.28 -18.19 -20.59
C TRP A 108 -0.33 -19.36 -20.31
N GLN A 109 0.97 -19.06 -20.29
CA GLN A 109 2.04 -20.01 -20.01
C GLN A 109 2.63 -19.74 -18.63
N ALA A 110 2.54 -20.70 -17.72
CA ALA A 110 3.11 -20.58 -16.38
C ALA A 110 4.64 -20.43 -16.47
N LEU A 111 5.18 -19.47 -15.72
CA LEU A 111 6.62 -19.28 -15.61
C LEU A 111 7.17 -20.08 -14.42
N PRO A 112 8.41 -20.60 -14.51
CA PRO A 112 9.05 -21.31 -13.41
C PRO A 112 9.13 -20.42 -12.16
N GLN A 113 8.66 -20.92 -11.01
CA GLN A 113 8.59 -20.16 -9.76
C GLN A 113 9.96 -19.81 -9.15
N HIS A 114 11.03 -20.40 -9.64
CA HIS A 114 12.39 -20.29 -9.08
C HIS A 114 13.23 -19.16 -9.65
N THR A 115 12.69 -18.33 -10.50
CA THR A 115 13.41 -17.15 -11.00
C THR A 115 13.36 -16.02 -9.96
N GLY A 116 14.48 -15.28 -9.78
CA GLY A 116 14.54 -14.15 -8.84
C GLY A 116 13.43 -13.11 -9.07
N ALA A 117 13.01 -12.91 -10.32
CA ALA A 117 11.88 -12.06 -10.71
C ALA A 117 10.54 -12.56 -10.13
N GLY A 118 10.36 -13.86 -9.88
CA GLY A 118 9.13 -14.42 -9.30
C GLY A 118 8.87 -13.94 -7.87
N ARG A 119 9.91 -13.88 -7.03
CA ARG A 119 9.79 -13.42 -5.64
C ARG A 119 9.51 -11.92 -5.55
N GLU A 120 10.17 -11.13 -6.37
CA GLU A 120 9.96 -9.69 -6.47
C GLU A 120 8.50 -9.37 -6.85
N ASN A 121 7.97 -10.06 -7.86
CA ASN A 121 6.60 -9.87 -8.32
C ASN A 121 5.55 -10.34 -7.28
N GLN A 122 5.82 -11.42 -6.56
CA GLN A 122 4.91 -11.89 -5.51
C GLN A 122 4.88 -10.92 -4.32
N LEU A 123 6.01 -10.33 -3.97
CA LEU A 123 6.08 -9.27 -2.97
C LEU A 123 5.27 -8.04 -3.41
N PHE A 124 5.41 -7.60 -4.66
CA PHE A 124 4.61 -6.51 -5.20
C PHE A 124 3.10 -6.81 -5.10
N LEU A 125 2.70 -8.02 -5.45
CA LEU A 125 1.30 -8.40 -5.35
C LEU A 125 0.78 -8.33 -3.92
N SER A 126 1.52 -8.86 -2.95
CA SER A 126 1.12 -8.81 -1.52
C SER A 126 0.95 -7.37 -1.04
N VAL A 127 1.89 -6.49 -1.40
CA VAL A 127 1.83 -5.07 -1.05
C VAL A 127 0.62 -4.39 -1.66
N LEU A 128 0.44 -4.54 -2.98
CA LEU A 128 -0.64 -3.89 -3.72
C LEU A 128 -2.03 -4.40 -3.29
N ALA A 129 -2.12 -5.66 -2.91
CA ALA A 129 -3.35 -6.28 -2.40
C ALA A 129 -3.64 -5.95 -0.93
N GLY A 130 -2.76 -5.22 -0.24
CA GLY A 130 -2.89 -4.92 1.19
C GLY A 130 -2.77 -6.17 2.08
N ASP A 131 -2.01 -7.19 1.64
CA ASP A 131 -1.71 -8.36 2.47
C ASP A 131 -0.46 -8.12 3.32
N THR A 132 -0.64 -7.45 4.45
CA THR A 132 0.47 -7.16 5.38
C THR A 132 0.89 -8.39 6.18
N ARG A 133 0.02 -9.38 6.39
CA ARG A 133 0.34 -10.57 7.20
C ARG A 133 1.46 -11.41 6.60
N GLY A 134 1.41 -11.66 5.30
CA GLY A 134 2.50 -12.35 4.59
C GLY A 134 3.81 -11.57 4.59
N LEU A 135 3.73 -10.22 4.73
CA LEU A 135 4.92 -9.37 4.86
C LEU A 135 5.51 -9.43 6.26
N GLU A 136 4.69 -9.42 7.32
CA GLU A 136 5.13 -9.46 8.73
C GLU A 136 5.92 -10.72 9.08
N GLU A 137 5.65 -11.83 8.41
CA GLU A 137 6.40 -13.08 8.59
C GLU A 137 7.87 -12.93 8.15
N ASN A 138 8.12 -12.11 7.15
CA ASN A 138 9.41 -12.01 6.48
C ASN A 138 10.15 -10.68 6.72
N PHE A 139 9.43 -9.64 7.16
CA PHE A 139 9.94 -8.29 7.32
C PHE A 139 9.51 -7.66 8.64
N ASP A 140 10.36 -6.80 9.19
CA ASP A 140 9.98 -5.80 10.17
C ASP A 140 9.35 -4.63 9.44
N LEU A 141 8.12 -4.27 9.83
CA LEU A 141 7.33 -3.22 9.18
C LEU A 141 7.33 -1.96 10.03
N ALA A 142 7.66 -0.82 9.43
CA ALA A 142 7.58 0.49 10.05
C ALA A 142 6.72 1.41 9.19
N LEU A 143 5.54 1.77 9.69
CA LEU A 143 4.62 2.71 9.05
C LEU A 143 4.77 4.10 9.66
N THR A 144 4.84 5.12 8.81
CA THR A 144 4.87 6.53 9.19
C THR A 144 3.93 7.34 8.29
N GLY A 145 3.48 8.49 8.76
CA GLY A 145 2.58 9.38 8.02
C GLY A 145 1.11 9.19 8.38
N GLU A 146 0.24 9.57 7.48
CA GLU A 146 -1.22 9.61 7.63
C GLU A 146 -1.90 8.91 6.45
N ALA A 147 -3.21 8.68 6.51
CA ALA A 147 -3.98 7.98 5.48
C ALA A 147 -3.82 8.55 4.05
N THR A 148 -3.56 9.86 3.94
CA THR A 148 -3.39 10.55 2.67
C THR A 148 -1.95 10.67 2.18
N SER A 149 -0.98 10.37 3.05
CA SER A 149 0.46 10.38 2.73
C SER A 149 1.21 9.52 3.72
N TRP A 150 1.44 8.28 3.37
CA TRP A 150 2.09 7.29 4.23
C TRP A 150 3.33 6.69 3.57
N LYS A 151 4.19 6.18 4.42
CA LYS A 151 5.40 5.45 4.05
C LYS A 151 5.49 4.19 4.88
N LEU A 152 5.58 3.05 4.22
CA LEU A 152 5.83 1.74 4.82
C LEU A 152 7.24 1.29 4.46
N THR A 153 8.07 1.08 5.48
CA THR A 153 9.43 0.56 5.33
C THR A 153 9.45 -0.91 5.77
N LEU A 154 10.00 -1.77 4.93
CA LEU A 154 10.16 -3.18 5.19
C LEU A 154 11.65 -3.49 5.33
N THR A 155 12.04 -4.03 6.48
CA THR A 155 13.40 -4.48 6.75
C THR A 155 13.41 -6.01 6.81
N PRO A 156 14.20 -6.72 5.97
CA PRO A 156 14.23 -8.18 5.95
C PRO A 156 14.61 -8.77 7.31
N ARG A 157 13.90 -9.82 7.75
CA ARG A 157 14.21 -10.57 8.98
C ARG A 157 15.15 -11.74 8.70
N SER A 158 14.82 -12.57 7.70
CA SER A 158 15.55 -13.78 7.43
C SER A 158 16.93 -13.51 6.80
N ALA A 159 17.91 -14.37 7.09
CA ALA A 159 19.25 -14.28 6.49
C ALA A 159 19.20 -14.38 4.96
N LEU A 160 18.28 -15.18 4.41
CA LEU A 160 18.12 -15.33 2.96
C LEU A 160 17.66 -14.02 2.31
N LEU A 161 16.65 -13.36 2.89
CA LEU A 161 16.14 -12.08 2.35
C LEU A 161 17.16 -10.96 2.51
N LYS A 162 17.93 -10.93 3.61
CA LYS A 162 19.03 -9.98 3.82
C LYS A 162 20.17 -10.12 2.79
N GLN A 163 20.31 -11.27 2.18
CA GLN A 163 21.27 -11.45 1.07
C GLN A 163 20.77 -10.82 -0.23
N ILE A 164 19.45 -10.65 -0.38
CA ILE A 164 18.83 -10.11 -1.60
C ILE A 164 18.51 -8.62 -1.41
N PHE A 165 17.79 -8.27 -0.33
CA PHE A 165 17.32 -6.92 -0.10
C PHE A 165 17.93 -6.30 1.17
N SER A 166 18.33 -5.04 1.09
CA SER A 166 18.67 -4.22 2.23
C SER A 166 17.43 -3.58 2.86
N THR A 167 16.53 -3.07 2.03
CA THR A 167 15.26 -2.47 2.45
C THR A 167 14.29 -2.36 1.28
N ILE A 168 12.99 -2.34 1.59
CA ILE A 168 11.93 -2.04 0.64
C ILE A 168 11.14 -0.88 1.23
N GLN A 169 10.89 0.15 0.43
CA GLN A 169 10.09 1.30 0.81
C GLN A 169 8.88 1.42 -0.09
N ILE A 170 7.72 1.66 0.52
CA ILE A 170 6.45 1.82 -0.19
C ILE A 170 5.84 3.13 0.26
N ASP A 171 5.53 3.98 -0.67
CA ASP A 171 4.90 5.26 -0.44
C ASP A 171 3.51 5.28 -1.09
N GLY A 172 2.56 5.96 -0.48
CA GLY A 172 1.22 6.10 -1.05
C GLY A 172 0.36 7.12 -0.33
N GLY A 173 -0.82 7.28 -0.86
CA GLY A 173 -1.93 8.05 -0.32
C GLY A 173 -3.17 7.16 -0.21
N ALA A 174 -4.24 7.45 -0.95
CA ALA A 174 -5.40 6.55 -1.01
C ALA A 174 -5.03 5.15 -1.56
N LEU A 175 -4.07 5.09 -2.46
CA LEU A 175 -3.51 3.89 -3.08
C LEU A 175 -1.98 3.91 -2.97
N VAL A 176 -1.32 2.85 -3.43
CA VAL A 176 0.14 2.81 -3.56
C VAL A 176 0.57 3.66 -4.76
N ASP A 177 1.54 4.56 -4.53
CA ASP A 177 2.08 5.44 -5.57
C ASP A 177 3.49 5.01 -6.01
N ARG A 178 4.29 4.48 -5.08
CA ARG A 178 5.68 4.17 -5.35
C ARG A 178 6.18 3.00 -4.52
N ILE A 179 6.97 2.15 -5.13
CA ILE A 179 7.71 1.07 -4.45
C ILE A 179 9.18 1.18 -4.84
N GLU A 180 10.07 1.20 -3.86
CA GLU A 180 11.51 1.14 -4.07
C GLU A 180 12.10 -0.08 -3.38
N LEU A 181 12.77 -0.93 -4.15
CA LEU A 181 13.55 -2.05 -3.64
C LEU A 181 15.03 -1.70 -3.73
N ARG A 182 15.73 -1.84 -2.62
CA ARG A 182 17.18 -1.71 -2.55
C ARG A 182 17.78 -3.08 -2.32
N GLU A 183 18.56 -3.53 -3.28
CA GLU A 183 19.28 -4.80 -3.19
C GLU A 183 20.56 -4.64 -2.37
N THR A 184 20.93 -5.70 -1.67
CA THR A 184 22.14 -5.70 -0.81
C THR A 184 23.41 -5.48 -1.62
N GLN A 185 23.42 -5.89 -2.90
CA GLN A 185 24.56 -5.70 -3.80
C GLN A 185 24.65 -4.28 -4.38
N GLY A 186 23.69 -3.40 -4.04
CA GLY A 186 23.67 -2.00 -4.43
C GLY A 186 22.87 -1.68 -5.69
N ASP A 187 22.22 -2.66 -6.30
CA ASP A 187 21.21 -2.43 -7.32
C ASP A 187 19.92 -1.91 -6.68
N ARG A 188 19.08 -1.25 -7.47
CA ARG A 188 17.84 -0.64 -6.99
C ARG A 188 16.77 -0.69 -8.06
N SER A 189 15.57 -1.09 -7.69
CA SER A 189 14.37 -1.01 -8.54
C SER A 189 13.40 0.01 -7.98
N VAL A 190 12.89 0.87 -8.82
CA VAL A 190 11.85 1.86 -8.52
C VAL A 190 10.65 1.61 -9.41
N LEU A 191 9.51 1.33 -8.81
CA LEU A 191 8.23 1.25 -9.47
C LEU A 191 7.41 2.49 -9.10
N GLN A 192 6.98 3.25 -10.06
CA GLN A 192 6.09 4.38 -9.89
C GLN A 192 4.76 4.08 -10.57
N MET A 193 3.68 4.22 -9.81
CA MET A 193 2.32 4.05 -10.28
C MET A 193 1.71 5.43 -10.54
N THR A 194 1.08 5.59 -11.69
CA THR A 194 0.50 6.87 -12.10
C THR A 194 -0.91 6.67 -12.62
N GLY A 195 -1.77 7.66 -12.41
CA GLY A 195 -3.17 7.58 -12.85
C GLY A 195 -3.94 6.40 -12.25
N ALA A 196 -3.55 5.95 -11.07
CA ALA A 196 -4.25 4.87 -10.39
C ALA A 196 -5.68 5.32 -10.02
N VAL A 197 -6.66 4.56 -10.47
CA VAL A 197 -8.09 4.80 -10.23
C VAL A 197 -8.79 3.54 -9.77
N ALA A 198 -9.73 3.73 -8.85
CA ALA A 198 -10.65 2.68 -8.44
C ALA A 198 -11.65 2.36 -9.56
N ALA A 199 -12.07 1.10 -9.63
CA ALA A 199 -13.12 0.67 -10.53
C ALA A 199 -14.05 -0.34 -9.86
N ASP A 200 -15.33 -0.32 -10.27
CA ASP A 200 -16.36 -1.15 -9.66
C ASP A 200 -16.45 -2.55 -10.28
N ALA A 201 -16.02 -2.70 -11.52
CA ALA A 201 -16.10 -3.98 -12.25
C ALA A 201 -14.90 -4.18 -13.17
N LEU A 202 -14.54 -5.45 -13.39
CA LEU A 202 -13.60 -5.86 -14.43
C LEU A 202 -14.26 -5.75 -15.80
N THR A 203 -13.47 -5.36 -16.81
CA THR A 203 -13.91 -5.46 -18.21
C THR A 203 -14.03 -6.94 -18.61
N PRO A 204 -14.78 -7.26 -19.68
CA PRO A 204 -14.87 -8.64 -20.18
C PRO A 204 -13.51 -9.24 -20.56
N GLU A 205 -12.56 -8.40 -21.03
CA GLU A 205 -11.20 -8.84 -21.35
C GLU A 205 -10.43 -9.20 -20.07
N GLU A 206 -10.49 -8.33 -19.05
CA GLU A 206 -9.85 -8.58 -17.76
C GLU A 206 -10.43 -9.80 -17.05
N GLN A 207 -11.77 -9.99 -17.12
CA GLN A 207 -12.42 -11.18 -16.57
C GLN A 207 -11.85 -12.45 -17.19
N ARG A 208 -11.75 -12.52 -18.53
CA ARG A 208 -11.13 -13.65 -19.22
C ARG A 208 -9.66 -13.83 -18.81
N ALA A 209 -8.90 -12.74 -18.78
CA ALA A 209 -7.47 -12.80 -18.42
C ALA A 209 -7.21 -13.32 -17.00
N PHE A 210 -8.14 -13.15 -16.07
CA PHE A 210 -8.05 -13.71 -14.71
C PHE A 210 -8.64 -15.11 -14.57
N SER A 211 -9.45 -15.57 -15.51
CA SER A 211 -10.19 -16.85 -15.41
C SER A 211 -9.50 -18.00 -16.13
N ASP A 212 -8.66 -17.69 -17.14
CA ASP A 212 -7.89 -18.67 -17.91
C ASP A 212 -6.55 -19.01 -17.17
#